data_56ec526a616e98156f8a8179ff16399e
#
_entry.id   56ec526a616e98156f8a8179ff16399e
#
_cell.length_a   1.000
_cell.length_b   1.000
_cell.length_c   1.000
_cell.angle_alpha   90.00
_cell.angle_beta   90.00
_cell.angle_gamma   90.00
#
_symmetry.space_group_name_H-M   'P 1'
#
loop_
_entity.id
_entity.type
_entity.pdbx_description
1 polymer ?
#
loop_
_entity_poly.entity_id
_entity_poly.type
_entity_poly.pdbx_seq_one_letter_code
_entity_poly.pdbx_strand_id
1 'polypeptide(L)'
;MTLIAAEIADAFARDGAVVLHGALTPAQVARLREGIDANLAAPSPRAKIASRPDDPGRFIEDFCTWPDNAAYRDILFGSDLGAMAAALMGSATARLYHDHMLTKEAGARQRTPWHQDQPYYNIAGRQTCSFWIPVDPVPRAATLEFAAGSHRGPWLMPRSFLDAQARWFPEGSLADLPDIEADRGAHRILGWALEPGDVVAFHMLTLHAAAGSATRRRVFSARYIGDDVVHAPRAWATSPDFPGLADDLPAGAPMDHPLFPVVWPRTP
;
A
#
# COMPACT_ATOMS: atom_id res chain seq x y z
N MET A 1 -15.67 -8.44 -20.56
CA MET A 1 -16.32 -7.94 -19.31
C MET A 1 -15.39 -6.89 -18.72
N THR A 2 -15.87 -5.71 -18.44
CA THR A 2 -15.05 -4.65 -17.78
C THR A 2 -14.82 -5.07 -16.34
N LEU A 3 -13.56 -5.27 -15.92
CA LEU A 3 -13.18 -5.73 -14.58
C LEU A 3 -13.49 -4.68 -13.49
N ILE A 4 -13.51 -3.40 -13.86
CA ILE A 4 -13.84 -2.27 -12.99
C ILE A 4 -14.98 -1.49 -13.64
N ALA A 5 -16.06 -1.27 -12.92
CA ALA A 5 -17.16 -0.41 -13.39
C ALA A 5 -16.69 1.05 -13.52
N ALA A 6 -17.22 1.79 -14.48
CA ALA A 6 -16.81 3.17 -14.74
C ALA A 6 -16.99 4.06 -13.49
N GLU A 7 -18.07 3.87 -12.75
CA GLU A 7 -18.35 4.62 -11.51
C GLU A 7 -17.29 4.42 -10.43
N ILE A 8 -16.69 3.22 -10.36
CA ILE A 8 -15.58 2.91 -9.42
C ILE A 8 -14.30 3.60 -9.88
N ALA A 9 -13.99 3.56 -11.19
CA ALA A 9 -12.83 4.26 -11.74
C ALA A 9 -12.95 5.79 -11.54
N ASP A 10 -14.14 6.36 -11.78
CA ASP A 10 -14.42 7.77 -11.56
C ASP A 10 -14.32 8.15 -10.06
N ALA A 11 -14.78 7.28 -9.17
CA ALA A 11 -14.66 7.47 -7.74
C ALA A 11 -13.19 7.42 -7.30
N PHE A 12 -12.39 6.49 -7.82
CA PHE A 12 -10.95 6.42 -7.56
C PHE A 12 -10.23 7.70 -8.05
N ALA A 13 -10.51 8.15 -9.26
CA ALA A 13 -9.93 9.38 -9.81
C ALA A 13 -10.32 10.64 -9.02
N ARG A 14 -11.56 10.70 -8.50
CA ARG A 14 -12.08 11.83 -7.72
C ARG A 14 -11.61 11.81 -6.28
N ASP A 15 -11.70 10.67 -5.62
CA ASP A 15 -11.56 10.53 -4.17
C ASP A 15 -10.19 9.99 -3.75
N GLY A 16 -9.51 9.28 -4.64
CA GLY A 16 -8.21 8.67 -4.41
C GLY A 16 -8.27 7.35 -3.63
N ALA A 17 -9.46 6.87 -3.25
CA ALA A 17 -9.64 5.57 -2.60
C ALA A 17 -11.03 5.00 -2.87
N VAL A 18 -11.12 3.69 -3.07
CA VAL A 18 -12.35 2.94 -3.29
C VAL A 18 -12.26 1.55 -2.66
N VAL A 19 -13.40 0.92 -2.41
CA VAL A 19 -13.48 -0.49 -2.07
C VAL A 19 -13.93 -1.31 -3.28
N LEU A 20 -13.29 -2.46 -3.48
CA LEU A 20 -13.62 -3.47 -4.47
C LEU A 20 -14.14 -4.69 -3.70
N HIS A 21 -15.45 -4.88 -3.68
CA HIS A 21 -16.07 -6.00 -2.98
C HIS A 21 -15.89 -7.30 -3.76
N GLY A 22 -15.51 -8.37 -3.06
CA GLY A 22 -15.36 -9.69 -3.65
C GLY A 22 -14.32 -9.78 -4.77
N ALA A 23 -13.29 -8.93 -4.74
CA ALA A 23 -12.22 -8.88 -5.74
C ALA A 23 -11.37 -10.16 -5.76
N LEU A 24 -11.30 -10.88 -4.64
CA LEU A 24 -10.64 -12.18 -4.53
C LEU A 24 -11.64 -13.27 -4.16
N THR A 25 -11.46 -14.43 -4.76
CA THR A 25 -12.23 -15.63 -4.42
C THR A 25 -11.84 -16.18 -3.03
N PRO A 26 -12.70 -17.00 -2.39
CA PRO A 26 -12.35 -17.65 -1.13
C PRO A 26 -11.05 -18.48 -1.20
N ALA A 27 -10.78 -19.14 -2.34
CA ALA A 27 -9.55 -19.90 -2.57
C ALA A 27 -8.31 -18.99 -2.59
N GLN A 28 -8.40 -17.82 -3.24
CA GLN A 28 -7.32 -16.83 -3.27
C GLN A 28 -7.07 -16.22 -1.89
N VAL A 29 -8.12 -15.95 -1.11
CA VAL A 29 -8.00 -15.51 0.28
C VAL A 29 -7.32 -16.57 1.15
N ALA A 30 -7.70 -17.85 1.01
CA ALA A 30 -7.05 -18.94 1.72
C ALA A 30 -5.55 -19.03 1.37
N ARG A 31 -5.22 -18.88 0.08
CA ARG A 31 -3.84 -18.89 -0.39
C ARG A 31 -3.02 -17.71 0.18
N LEU A 32 -3.61 -16.50 0.25
CA LEU A 32 -2.96 -15.36 0.93
C LEU A 32 -2.73 -15.59 2.41
N ARG A 33 -3.68 -16.24 3.11
CA ARG A 33 -3.49 -16.60 4.53
C ARG A 33 -2.29 -17.51 4.72
N GLU A 34 -2.15 -18.54 3.89
CA GLU A 34 -0.98 -19.43 3.90
C GLU A 34 0.32 -18.63 3.70
N GLY A 35 0.34 -17.70 2.73
CA GLY A 35 1.49 -16.85 2.46
C GLY A 35 1.86 -15.96 3.64
N ILE A 36 0.88 -15.31 4.27
CA ILE A 36 1.10 -14.47 5.45
C ILE A 36 1.60 -15.31 6.64
N ASP A 37 0.98 -16.46 6.90
CA ASP A 37 1.38 -17.31 8.02
C ASP A 37 2.79 -17.89 7.81
N ALA A 38 3.17 -18.24 6.57
CA ALA A 38 4.54 -18.64 6.22
C ALA A 38 5.53 -17.48 6.42
N ASN A 39 5.18 -16.27 5.98
CA ASN A 39 6.02 -15.08 6.16
C ASN A 39 6.21 -14.73 7.66
N LEU A 40 5.17 -14.85 8.47
CA LEU A 40 5.27 -14.64 9.92
C LEU A 40 6.13 -15.71 10.62
N ALA A 41 6.11 -16.95 10.13
CA ALA A 41 6.93 -18.04 10.65
C ALA A 41 8.42 -17.92 10.27
N ALA A 42 8.71 -17.36 9.10
CA ALA A 42 10.06 -17.14 8.58
C ALA A 42 10.16 -15.72 7.97
N PRO A 43 10.26 -14.68 8.83
CA PRO A 43 10.32 -13.31 8.38
C PRO A 43 11.61 -13.03 7.61
N SER A 44 11.54 -12.13 6.63
CA SER A 44 12.69 -11.69 5.85
C SER A 44 13.63 -10.79 6.67
N PRO A 45 14.84 -10.52 6.18
CA PRO A 45 15.72 -9.50 6.78
C PRO A 45 15.14 -8.08 6.76
N ARG A 46 14.06 -7.83 5.99
CA ARG A 46 13.35 -6.55 5.94
C ARG A 46 12.23 -6.44 6.97
N ALA A 47 11.92 -7.53 7.67
CA ALA A 47 10.85 -7.55 8.67
C ALA A 47 11.12 -6.56 9.81
N LYS A 48 10.05 -5.90 10.27
CA LYS A 48 10.12 -4.91 11.36
C LYS A 48 8.97 -5.15 12.34
N ILE A 49 9.24 -4.85 13.61
CA ILE A 49 8.20 -4.70 14.62
C ILE A 49 7.97 -3.19 14.79
N ALA A 50 6.83 -2.71 14.31
CA ALA A 50 6.47 -1.29 14.29
C ALA A 50 5.65 -0.87 15.53
N SER A 51 5.48 -1.73 16.52
CA SER A 51 4.87 -1.45 17.83
C SER A 51 5.95 -1.25 18.90
N ARG A 52 5.57 -0.62 20.02
CA ARG A 52 6.44 -0.49 21.18
C ARG A 52 6.57 -1.84 21.90
N PRO A 53 7.68 -2.08 22.65
CA PRO A 53 7.89 -3.34 23.36
C PRO A 53 6.84 -3.64 24.43
N ASP A 54 6.20 -2.62 24.99
CA ASP A 54 5.15 -2.71 26.02
C ASP A 54 3.72 -2.75 25.45
N ASP A 55 3.58 -2.76 24.11
CA ASP A 55 2.28 -2.89 23.46
C ASP A 55 1.78 -4.34 23.64
N PRO A 56 0.51 -4.55 24.07
CA PRO A 56 -0.05 -5.91 24.27
C PRO A 56 -0.03 -6.79 23.03
N GLY A 57 -0.15 -6.20 21.84
CA GLY A 57 -0.08 -6.89 20.56
C GLY A 57 0.96 -6.25 19.66
N ARG A 58 1.75 -7.08 18.98
CA ARG A 58 2.76 -6.58 18.03
C ARG A 58 2.11 -6.08 16.74
N PHE A 59 2.74 -5.07 16.15
CA PHE A 59 2.53 -4.71 14.75
C PHE A 59 3.76 -5.15 13.96
N ILE A 60 3.60 -6.14 13.10
CA ILE A 60 4.66 -6.79 12.34
C ILE A 60 4.49 -6.41 10.89
N GLU A 61 5.58 -5.96 10.26
CA GLU A 61 5.64 -5.59 8.84
C GLU A 61 6.77 -6.35 8.16
N ASP A 62 6.57 -6.76 6.91
CA ASP A 62 7.63 -7.32 6.06
C ASP A 62 7.43 -6.88 4.61
N PHE A 63 8.51 -6.71 3.88
CA PHE A 63 8.51 -6.05 2.57
C PHE A 63 9.24 -6.87 1.52
N CYS A 64 8.78 -6.79 0.26
CA CYS A 64 9.45 -7.35 -0.90
C CYS A 64 9.72 -8.86 -0.76
N THR A 65 8.77 -9.58 -0.19
CA THR A 65 8.89 -11.02 0.09
C THR A 65 8.28 -11.90 -1.00
N TRP A 66 7.59 -11.31 -1.98
CA TRP A 66 6.95 -12.03 -3.07
C TRP A 66 7.90 -12.97 -3.85
N PRO A 67 9.20 -12.66 -4.07
CA PRO A 67 10.07 -13.56 -4.83
C PRO A 67 10.29 -14.92 -4.15
N ASP A 68 10.23 -14.94 -2.83
CA ASP A 68 10.50 -16.14 -2.02
C ASP A 68 9.20 -16.78 -1.47
N ASN A 69 8.05 -16.12 -1.64
CA ASN A 69 6.75 -16.59 -1.17
C ASN A 69 5.85 -17.03 -2.33
N ALA A 70 5.73 -18.35 -2.53
CA ALA A 70 4.93 -18.91 -3.63
C ALA A 70 3.45 -18.46 -3.59
N ALA A 71 2.87 -18.34 -2.40
CA ALA A 71 1.48 -17.90 -2.26
C ALA A 71 1.29 -16.46 -2.72
N TYR A 72 2.24 -15.57 -2.42
CA TYR A 72 2.19 -14.19 -2.89
C TYR A 72 2.35 -14.14 -4.42
N ARG A 73 3.27 -14.92 -5.00
CA ARG A 73 3.39 -15.02 -6.47
C ARG A 73 2.09 -15.48 -7.13
N ASP A 74 1.46 -16.53 -6.58
CA ASP A 74 0.21 -17.07 -7.13
C ASP A 74 -0.88 -16.00 -7.18
N ILE A 75 -0.96 -15.13 -6.17
CA ILE A 75 -1.95 -14.05 -6.15
C ILE A 75 -1.55 -12.88 -7.04
N LEU A 76 -0.31 -12.42 -6.97
CA LEU A 76 0.16 -11.26 -7.73
C LEU A 76 0.11 -11.48 -9.24
N PHE A 77 0.43 -12.69 -9.71
CA PHE A 77 0.48 -13.01 -11.14
C PHE A 77 -0.73 -13.83 -11.64
N GLY A 78 -1.43 -14.52 -10.73
CA GLY A 78 -2.55 -15.40 -11.08
C GLY A 78 -3.95 -14.80 -10.88
N SER A 79 -4.09 -13.70 -10.12
CA SER A 79 -5.38 -13.03 -9.93
C SER A 79 -5.58 -11.85 -10.89
N ASP A 80 -6.77 -11.25 -10.87
CA ASP A 80 -7.08 -10.06 -11.69
C ASP A 80 -6.64 -8.73 -11.06
N LEU A 81 -5.89 -8.76 -9.95
CA LEU A 81 -5.45 -7.54 -9.26
C LEU A 81 -4.64 -6.61 -10.18
N GLY A 82 -3.72 -7.14 -10.98
CA GLY A 82 -2.95 -6.33 -11.92
C GLY A 82 -3.82 -5.62 -12.97
N ALA A 83 -4.82 -6.31 -13.51
CA ALA A 83 -5.78 -5.73 -14.45
C ALA A 83 -6.67 -4.67 -13.80
N MET A 84 -7.12 -4.91 -12.56
CA MET A 84 -7.89 -3.93 -11.78
C MET A 84 -7.04 -2.68 -11.49
N ALA A 85 -5.77 -2.85 -11.12
CA ALA A 85 -4.85 -1.73 -10.88
C ALA A 85 -4.62 -0.90 -12.14
N ALA A 86 -4.36 -1.54 -13.29
CA ALA A 86 -4.20 -0.86 -14.57
C ALA A 86 -5.44 -0.04 -14.93
N ALA A 87 -6.64 -0.63 -14.78
CA ALA A 87 -7.91 0.05 -15.04
C ALA A 87 -8.14 1.27 -14.13
N LEU A 88 -7.85 1.15 -12.82
CA LEU A 88 -7.98 2.25 -11.87
C LEU A 88 -6.98 3.38 -12.15
N MET A 89 -5.76 3.03 -12.56
CA MET A 89 -4.72 4.01 -12.92
C MET A 89 -4.93 4.65 -14.30
N GLY A 90 -5.81 4.09 -15.14
CA GLY A 90 -5.93 4.48 -16.55
C GLY A 90 -4.64 4.19 -17.33
N SER A 91 -3.94 3.11 -17.01
CA SER A 91 -2.67 2.70 -17.59
C SER A 91 -2.85 1.50 -18.52
N ALA A 92 -2.04 1.41 -19.57
CA ALA A 92 -2.03 0.23 -20.43
C ALA A 92 -1.38 -0.98 -19.74
N THR A 93 -0.40 -0.72 -18.88
CA THR A 93 0.28 -1.76 -18.10
C THR A 93 0.13 -1.54 -16.59
N ALA A 94 0.35 -2.60 -15.82
CA ALA A 94 0.63 -2.51 -14.39
C ALA A 94 1.88 -3.31 -14.07
N ARG A 95 2.80 -2.70 -13.35
CA ARG A 95 3.97 -3.35 -12.78
C ARG A 95 3.81 -3.46 -11.27
N LEU A 96 4.27 -4.53 -10.70
CA LEU A 96 4.41 -4.64 -9.25
C LEU A 96 5.60 -3.79 -8.81
N TYR A 97 5.38 -2.80 -7.95
CA TYR A 97 6.45 -2.03 -7.35
C TYR A 97 7.03 -2.76 -6.13
N HIS A 98 6.18 -3.16 -5.18
CA HIS A 98 6.53 -4.08 -4.09
C HIS A 98 5.29 -4.62 -3.38
N ASP A 99 5.47 -5.69 -2.64
CA ASP A 99 4.51 -6.21 -1.66
C ASP A 99 4.86 -5.75 -0.24
N HIS A 100 3.85 -5.75 0.64
CA HIS A 100 3.99 -5.39 2.03
C HIS A 100 3.01 -6.21 2.88
N MET A 101 3.53 -7.08 3.72
CA MET A 101 2.75 -7.79 4.72
C MET A 101 2.62 -6.92 5.98
N LEU A 102 1.38 -6.78 6.50
CA LEU A 102 1.08 -6.01 7.70
C LEU A 102 0.21 -6.85 8.62
N THR A 103 0.73 -7.21 9.77
CA THR A 103 -0.03 -7.96 10.76
C THR A 103 -0.07 -7.21 12.09
N LYS A 104 -1.28 -6.86 12.53
CA LYS A 104 -1.52 -6.40 13.90
C LYS A 104 -2.07 -7.58 14.70
N GLU A 105 -1.37 -7.97 15.76
CA GLU A 105 -1.87 -8.96 16.72
C GLU A 105 -3.03 -8.40 17.54
N ALA A 106 -3.79 -9.25 18.18
CA ALA A 106 -4.89 -8.81 19.05
C ALA A 106 -4.36 -7.87 20.15
N GLY A 107 -5.01 -6.74 20.32
CA GLY A 107 -4.62 -5.73 21.30
C GLY A 107 -3.49 -4.79 20.85
N ALA A 108 -3.03 -4.86 19.60
CA ALA A 108 -2.04 -3.91 19.09
C ALA A 108 -2.57 -2.47 19.13
N ARG A 109 -1.93 -1.62 19.92
CA ARG A 109 -2.32 -0.22 20.12
C ARG A 109 -1.70 0.71 19.10
N GLN A 110 -0.60 0.29 18.46
CA GLN A 110 0.13 1.12 17.52
C GLN A 110 -0.78 1.61 16.38
N ARG A 111 -0.95 2.90 16.29
CA ARG A 111 -1.63 3.57 15.16
C ARG A 111 -0.65 3.73 14.00
N THR A 112 -1.17 3.71 12.79
CA THR A 112 -0.46 4.24 11.63
C THR A 112 -0.90 5.69 11.47
N PRO A 113 -0.02 6.69 11.63
CA PRO A 113 -0.39 8.10 11.52
C PRO A 113 -0.81 8.44 10.09
N TRP A 114 -1.47 9.59 9.90
CA TRP A 114 -1.78 10.11 8.58
C TRP A 114 -0.51 10.31 7.76
N HIS A 115 -0.48 9.75 6.56
CA HIS A 115 0.66 9.82 5.63
C HIS A 115 0.23 9.56 4.19
N GLN A 116 1.12 9.87 3.26
CA GLN A 116 1.09 9.45 1.87
C GLN A 116 2.17 8.37 1.68
N ASP A 117 1.92 7.37 0.83
CA ASP A 117 2.90 6.31 0.55
C ASP A 117 4.05 6.81 -0.35
N GLN A 118 3.71 7.53 -1.44
CA GLN A 118 4.67 7.84 -2.52
C GLN A 118 5.89 8.65 -2.07
N PRO A 119 5.82 9.58 -1.09
CA PRO A 119 7.02 10.25 -0.58
C PRO A 119 8.09 9.33 0.01
N TYR A 120 7.73 8.12 0.45
CA TYR A 120 8.71 7.13 0.93
C TYR A 120 9.42 6.39 -0.21
N TYR A 121 8.99 6.57 -1.47
CA TYR A 121 9.41 5.77 -2.61
C TYR A 121 10.33 6.54 -3.56
N ASN A 122 11.18 5.81 -4.27
CA ASN A 122 12.09 6.35 -5.30
C ASN A 122 11.43 6.41 -6.69
N ILE A 123 10.16 6.80 -6.74
CA ILE A 123 9.39 6.90 -7.98
C ILE A 123 8.72 8.27 -8.11
N ALA A 124 8.50 8.71 -9.35
CA ALA A 124 7.67 9.85 -9.70
C ALA A 124 6.70 9.44 -10.82
N GLY A 125 5.51 10.01 -10.80
CA GLY A 125 4.41 9.69 -11.73
C GLY A 125 3.08 9.76 -10.99
N ARG A 126 1.99 9.62 -11.73
CA ARG A 126 0.63 9.68 -11.18
C ARG A 126 -0.14 8.37 -11.30
N GLN A 127 0.26 7.48 -12.19
CA GLN A 127 -0.36 6.17 -12.34
C GLN A 127 0.15 5.22 -11.25
N THR A 128 -0.32 5.44 -10.02
CA THR A 128 0.06 4.66 -8.84
C THR A 128 -1.17 4.15 -8.11
N CYS A 129 -1.14 2.89 -7.70
CA CYS A 129 -2.24 2.25 -7.00
C CYS A 129 -1.72 1.28 -5.94
N SER A 130 -2.15 1.45 -4.70
CA SER A 130 -1.92 0.50 -3.60
C SER A 130 -3.18 -0.31 -3.37
N PHE A 131 -3.06 -1.62 -3.24
CA PHE A 131 -4.13 -2.51 -2.79
C PHE A 131 -3.86 -2.95 -1.36
N TRP A 132 -4.85 -2.79 -0.50
CA TRP A 132 -4.84 -3.26 0.87
C TRP A 132 -5.86 -4.39 1.01
N ILE A 133 -5.38 -5.61 1.25
CA ILE A 133 -6.11 -6.86 1.09
C ILE A 133 -6.14 -7.58 2.44
N PRO A 134 -7.19 -7.36 3.26
CA PRO A 134 -7.34 -8.07 4.51
C PRO A 134 -7.74 -9.53 4.24
N VAL A 135 -7.15 -10.46 4.99
CA VAL A 135 -7.54 -11.87 4.97
C VAL A 135 -8.36 -12.27 6.19
N ASP A 136 -8.56 -11.35 7.11
CA ASP A 136 -9.45 -11.43 8.28
C ASP A 136 -10.54 -10.35 8.17
N PRO A 137 -11.72 -10.52 8.77
CA PRO A 137 -12.74 -9.47 8.82
C PRO A 137 -12.20 -8.21 9.51
N VAL A 138 -12.49 -7.03 8.95
CA VAL A 138 -12.04 -5.75 9.50
C VAL A 138 -13.25 -4.85 9.75
N PRO A 139 -13.59 -4.58 11.03
CA PRO A 139 -14.67 -3.66 11.33
C PRO A 139 -14.28 -2.22 10.93
N ARG A 140 -15.29 -1.36 10.65
CA ARG A 140 -15.09 0.04 10.24
C ARG A 140 -14.14 0.81 11.19
N ALA A 141 -14.14 0.51 12.48
CA ALA A 141 -13.30 1.17 13.47
C ALA A 141 -11.80 0.78 13.40
N ALA A 142 -11.47 -0.33 12.72
CA ALA A 142 -10.10 -0.85 12.60
C ALA A 142 -9.56 -0.84 11.17
N THR A 143 -10.31 -0.30 10.21
CA THR A 143 -9.91 -0.20 8.80
C THR A 143 -8.97 0.99 8.54
N LEU A 144 -8.48 1.10 7.31
CA LEU A 144 -7.86 2.33 6.84
C LEU A 144 -8.90 3.45 6.72
N GLU A 145 -8.47 4.65 7.04
CA GLU A 145 -9.20 5.89 6.78
C GLU A 145 -8.44 6.72 5.74
N PHE A 146 -9.18 7.41 4.87
CA PHE A 146 -8.63 8.19 3.76
C PHE A 146 -9.24 9.58 3.74
N ALA A 147 -8.42 10.61 3.58
CA ALA A 147 -8.90 11.96 3.27
C ALA A 147 -9.19 12.06 1.77
N ALA A 148 -10.47 12.06 1.39
CA ALA A 148 -10.91 12.02 0.00
C ALA A 148 -10.35 13.20 -0.80
N GLY A 149 -9.80 12.92 -1.99
CA GLY A 149 -9.25 13.92 -2.92
C GLY A 149 -7.86 14.46 -2.57
N SER A 150 -7.28 14.05 -1.42
CA SER A 150 -5.97 14.53 -0.97
C SER A 150 -4.80 14.18 -1.91
N HIS A 151 -4.94 13.12 -2.73
CA HIS A 151 -3.94 12.73 -3.74
C HIS A 151 -3.72 13.77 -4.84
N ARG A 152 -4.62 14.75 -4.99
CA ARG A 152 -4.50 15.86 -5.95
C ARG A 152 -3.78 17.06 -5.37
N GLY A 153 -3.52 17.05 -4.06
CA GLY A 153 -2.78 18.07 -3.35
C GLY A 153 -1.25 17.91 -3.47
N PRO A 154 -0.51 18.68 -2.67
CA PRO A 154 0.95 18.60 -2.63
C PRO A 154 1.43 17.27 -2.05
N TRP A 155 2.70 16.95 -2.28
CA TRP A 155 3.41 15.93 -1.53
C TRP A 155 3.67 16.44 -0.11
N LEU A 156 3.35 15.59 0.87
CA LEU A 156 3.38 15.95 2.28
C LEU A 156 4.57 15.29 2.98
N MET A 157 5.09 15.97 3.99
CA MET A 157 6.23 15.51 4.76
C MET A 157 5.91 14.19 5.48
N PRO A 158 6.64 13.10 5.18
CA PRO A 158 6.46 11.85 5.90
C PRO A 158 6.85 11.98 7.37
N ARG A 159 6.09 11.29 8.24
CA ARG A 159 6.35 11.24 9.68
C ARG A 159 6.67 9.80 10.09
N SER A 160 7.57 9.63 11.05
CA SER A 160 7.85 8.31 11.62
C SER A 160 6.62 7.78 12.37
N PHE A 161 6.36 6.48 12.28
CA PHE A 161 5.17 5.87 12.91
C PHE A 161 5.23 5.87 14.45
N LEU A 162 6.43 5.88 15.02
CA LEU A 162 6.61 5.84 16.46
C LEU A 162 6.59 7.22 17.13
N ASP A 163 7.17 8.24 16.48
CA ASP A 163 7.46 9.52 17.11
C ASP A 163 6.81 10.71 16.40
N ALA A 164 6.10 10.47 15.30
CA ALA A 164 5.51 11.50 14.43
C ALA A 164 6.53 12.55 13.93
N GLN A 165 7.82 12.22 13.91
CA GLN A 165 8.90 13.13 13.49
C GLN A 165 9.38 12.79 12.07
N ALA A 166 9.81 13.80 11.31
CA ALA A 166 10.39 13.68 9.98
C ALA A 166 11.85 13.18 10.06
N ARG A 167 12.07 11.95 10.47
CA ARG A 167 13.44 11.45 10.75
C ARG A 167 14.32 11.24 9.51
N TRP A 168 13.72 11.02 8.34
CA TRP A 168 14.46 10.60 7.12
C TRP A 168 14.48 11.67 6.05
N PHE A 169 13.80 12.76 6.27
CA PHE A 169 13.59 13.80 5.28
C PHE A 169 14.17 15.11 5.82
N PRO A 170 14.90 15.87 5.00
CA PRO A 170 15.30 17.23 5.38
C PRO A 170 14.03 18.04 5.69
N GLU A 171 14.01 18.72 6.85
CA GLU A 171 12.90 19.57 7.25
C GLU A 171 12.60 20.61 6.14
N GLY A 172 11.32 20.77 5.79
CA GLY A 172 10.88 21.69 4.75
C GLY A 172 11.08 21.19 3.31
N SER A 173 11.53 19.92 3.10
CA SER A 173 11.67 19.36 1.73
C SER A 173 10.33 19.12 1.03
N LEU A 174 9.24 18.94 1.79
CA LEU A 174 7.86 18.76 1.32
C LEU A 174 6.91 19.65 2.15
N ALA A 175 5.65 19.75 1.72
CA ALA A 175 4.64 20.50 2.45
C ALA A 175 4.32 19.85 3.80
N ASP A 176 3.89 20.67 4.77
CA ASP A 176 3.50 20.18 6.08
C ASP A 176 2.25 19.29 6.00
N LEU A 177 2.23 18.25 6.84
CA LEU A 177 1.08 17.39 7.00
C LEU A 177 -0.02 18.14 7.76
N PRO A 178 -1.25 18.26 7.23
CA PRO A 178 -2.36 18.86 7.97
C PRO A 178 -2.72 17.99 9.18
N ASP A 179 -3.15 18.62 10.27
CA ASP A 179 -3.67 17.91 11.43
C ASP A 179 -5.12 17.50 11.20
N ILE A 180 -5.29 16.36 10.50
CA ILE A 180 -6.60 15.79 10.17
C ILE A 180 -7.41 15.49 11.44
N GLU A 181 -6.76 15.07 12.53
CA GLU A 181 -7.46 14.71 13.77
C GLU A 181 -8.02 15.94 14.50
N ALA A 182 -7.34 17.07 14.42
CA ALA A 182 -7.81 18.31 15.03
C ALA A 182 -9.06 18.89 14.32
N ASP A 183 -9.19 18.67 13.02
CA ASP A 183 -10.34 19.18 12.24
C ASP A 183 -10.89 18.14 11.27
N ARG A 184 -11.32 16.99 11.80
CA ARG A 184 -11.91 15.92 11.00
C ARG A 184 -13.16 16.38 10.22
N GLY A 185 -13.89 17.38 10.74
CA GLY A 185 -15.09 17.93 10.10
C GLY A 185 -14.82 18.65 8.79
N ALA A 186 -13.61 19.20 8.60
CA ALA A 186 -13.21 19.84 7.35
C ALA A 186 -12.84 18.84 6.25
N HIS A 187 -12.70 17.55 6.57
CA HIS A 187 -12.28 16.51 5.66
C HIS A 187 -13.35 15.46 5.43
N ARG A 188 -13.59 15.08 4.17
CA ARG A 188 -14.42 13.91 3.87
C ARG A 188 -13.59 12.65 4.08
N ILE A 189 -13.82 11.98 5.20
CA ILE A 189 -13.08 10.77 5.57
C ILE A 189 -13.81 9.53 5.06
N LEU A 190 -13.14 8.77 4.20
CA LEU A 190 -13.61 7.48 3.69
C LEU A 190 -13.06 6.33 4.54
N GLY A 191 -13.76 5.20 4.52
CA GLY A 191 -13.33 3.94 5.12
C GLY A 191 -14.50 2.96 5.13
N TRP A 192 -14.20 1.67 5.15
CA TRP A 192 -15.18 0.60 4.98
C TRP A 192 -14.96 -0.53 5.99
N ALA A 193 -16.03 -1.14 6.47
CA ALA A 193 -15.93 -2.48 7.04
C ALA A 193 -15.66 -3.46 5.89
N LEU A 194 -14.80 -4.45 6.11
CA LEU A 194 -14.33 -5.33 5.05
C LEU A 194 -14.45 -6.78 5.48
N GLU A 195 -14.86 -7.60 4.51
CA GLU A 195 -14.82 -9.05 4.62
C GLU A 195 -13.64 -9.62 3.82
N PRO A 196 -13.14 -10.82 4.15
CA PRO A 196 -12.11 -11.49 3.37
C PRO A 196 -12.53 -11.67 1.91
N GLY A 197 -11.72 -11.15 1.00
CA GLY A 197 -12.02 -11.07 -0.44
C GLY A 197 -12.28 -9.65 -0.92
N ASP A 198 -12.62 -8.72 -0.03
CA ASP A 198 -12.65 -7.30 -0.35
C ASP A 198 -11.23 -6.72 -0.45
N VAL A 199 -11.08 -5.72 -1.31
CA VAL A 199 -9.82 -5.00 -1.51
C VAL A 199 -10.09 -3.50 -1.42
N VAL A 200 -9.31 -2.79 -0.62
CA VAL A 200 -9.28 -1.32 -0.70
C VAL A 200 -8.18 -0.91 -1.67
N ALA A 201 -8.57 -0.19 -2.72
CA ALA A 201 -7.66 0.40 -3.68
C ALA A 201 -7.48 1.89 -3.40
N PHE A 202 -6.24 2.39 -3.36
CA PHE A 202 -5.98 3.80 -3.16
C PHE A 202 -4.76 4.29 -3.91
N HIS A 203 -4.81 5.56 -4.31
CA HIS A 203 -3.67 6.24 -4.94
C HIS A 203 -2.58 6.48 -3.90
N MET A 204 -1.30 6.27 -4.23
CA MET A 204 -0.19 6.35 -3.27
C MET A 204 0.03 7.75 -2.66
N LEU A 205 -0.57 8.79 -3.24
CA LEU A 205 -0.61 10.14 -2.66
C LEU A 205 -1.88 10.43 -1.85
N THR A 206 -2.82 9.47 -1.71
CA THR A 206 -3.97 9.68 -0.84
C THR A 206 -3.53 9.63 0.62
N LEU A 207 -3.80 10.69 1.37
CA LEU A 207 -3.61 10.72 2.82
C LEU A 207 -4.44 9.63 3.48
N HIS A 208 -3.78 8.78 4.26
CA HIS A 208 -4.45 7.69 4.96
C HIS A 208 -3.82 7.39 6.31
N ALA A 209 -4.61 6.78 7.17
CA ALA A 209 -4.23 6.40 8.53
C ALA A 209 -4.92 5.09 8.94
N ALA A 210 -4.46 4.47 10.01
CA ALA A 210 -5.13 3.31 10.59
C ALA A 210 -5.07 3.34 12.12
N ALA A 211 -6.18 2.94 12.74
CA ALA A 211 -6.22 2.70 14.18
C ALA A 211 -5.42 1.44 14.58
N GLY A 212 -5.24 1.25 15.88
CA GLY A 212 -4.86 -0.03 16.45
C GLY A 212 -5.88 -1.12 16.13
N SER A 213 -5.67 -2.33 16.62
CA SER A 213 -6.62 -3.43 16.39
C SER A 213 -6.88 -4.20 17.69
N ALA A 214 -8.16 -4.34 18.05
CA ALA A 214 -8.57 -5.15 19.19
C ALA A 214 -8.46 -6.65 18.89
N THR A 215 -8.60 -7.03 17.65
CA THR A 215 -8.49 -8.40 17.14
C THR A 215 -7.27 -8.56 16.24
N ARG A 216 -6.85 -9.80 15.98
CA ARG A 216 -5.81 -10.05 14.95
C ARG A 216 -6.29 -9.55 13.59
N ARG A 217 -5.44 -8.82 12.88
CA ARG A 217 -5.68 -8.31 11.54
C ARG A 217 -4.47 -8.56 10.66
N ARG A 218 -4.59 -9.50 9.73
CA ARG A 218 -3.56 -9.82 8.73
C ARG A 218 -3.94 -9.20 7.40
N VAL A 219 -2.98 -8.52 6.80
CA VAL A 219 -3.15 -7.83 5.52
C VAL A 219 -1.96 -8.12 4.62
N PHE A 220 -2.26 -8.38 3.37
CA PHE A 220 -1.29 -8.29 2.28
C PHE A 220 -1.56 -7.02 1.49
N SER A 221 -0.55 -6.26 1.21
CA SER A 221 -0.67 -5.05 0.40
C SER A 221 0.25 -5.14 -0.81
N ALA A 222 -0.28 -4.81 -2.00
CA ALA A 222 0.46 -4.80 -3.25
C ALA A 222 0.46 -3.38 -3.83
N ARG A 223 1.64 -2.87 -4.22
CA ARG A 223 1.81 -1.56 -4.83
C ARG A 223 2.05 -1.73 -6.31
N TYR A 224 1.21 -1.08 -7.10
CA TYR A 224 1.28 -1.10 -8.56
C TYR A 224 1.61 0.27 -9.12
N ILE A 225 2.37 0.27 -10.21
CA ILE A 225 2.76 1.46 -10.96
C ILE A 225 2.41 1.27 -12.44
N GLY A 226 2.05 2.36 -13.10
CA GLY A 226 1.66 2.41 -14.50
C GLY A 226 2.74 3.01 -15.40
N ASP A 227 2.33 3.34 -16.63
CA ASP A 227 3.22 3.70 -17.74
C ASP A 227 3.91 5.06 -17.56
N ASP A 228 3.33 5.99 -16.78
CA ASP A 228 3.91 7.32 -16.54
C ASP A 228 4.93 7.35 -15.40
N VAL A 229 5.11 6.22 -14.70
CA VAL A 229 5.96 6.18 -13.52
C VAL A 229 7.41 5.95 -13.92
N VAL A 230 8.28 6.81 -13.38
CA VAL A 230 9.73 6.79 -13.64
C VAL A 230 10.53 6.68 -12.35
N HIS A 231 11.75 6.17 -12.45
CA HIS A 231 12.69 6.15 -11.34
C HIS A 231 13.06 7.58 -10.93
N ALA A 232 12.93 7.88 -9.66
CA ALA A 232 13.20 9.19 -9.08
C ALA A 232 13.93 9.05 -7.75
N PRO A 233 15.26 8.87 -7.79
CA PRO A 233 16.09 8.83 -6.58
C PRO A 233 15.82 10.05 -5.70
N ARG A 234 15.81 9.85 -4.39
CA ARG A 234 15.53 10.90 -3.40
C ARG A 234 16.82 11.33 -2.71
N ALA A 235 16.82 12.58 -2.24
CA ALA A 235 17.88 13.08 -1.35
C ALA A 235 17.79 12.52 0.08
N TRP A 236 16.78 11.68 0.35
CA TRP A 236 16.51 11.03 1.63
C TRP A 236 16.38 9.52 1.46
N ALA A 237 16.45 8.78 2.56
CA ALA A 237 16.27 7.34 2.56
C ALA A 237 14.85 6.95 2.12
N THR A 238 14.73 5.96 1.25
CA THR A 238 13.44 5.40 0.80
C THR A 238 13.13 4.08 1.53
N SER A 239 11.85 3.72 1.59
CA SER A 239 11.40 2.47 2.22
C SER A 239 10.24 1.86 1.43
N PRO A 240 10.39 0.68 0.79
CA PRO A 240 11.63 -0.11 0.79
C PRO A 240 12.75 0.58 0.02
N ASP A 241 13.99 0.26 0.39
CA ASP A 241 15.17 0.59 -0.39
C ASP A 241 15.44 -0.52 -1.43
N PHE A 242 16.08 -0.12 -2.53
CA PHE A 242 16.52 -1.03 -3.57
C PHE A 242 18.01 -0.76 -3.85
N PRO A 243 18.93 -1.36 -3.06
CA PRO A 243 20.37 -1.16 -3.22
C PRO A 243 20.83 -1.51 -4.65
N GLY A 244 21.66 -0.65 -5.24
CA GLY A 244 22.18 -0.82 -6.59
C GLY A 244 21.23 -0.41 -7.73
N LEU A 245 19.95 -0.15 -7.44
CA LEU A 245 18.99 0.18 -8.50
C LEU A 245 19.40 1.41 -9.34
N ALA A 246 20.03 2.39 -8.73
CA ALA A 246 20.45 3.61 -9.43
C ALA A 246 21.60 3.35 -10.44
N ASP A 247 22.33 2.25 -10.28
CA ASP A 247 23.40 1.84 -11.22
C ASP A 247 22.79 1.22 -12.49
N ASP A 248 21.64 0.52 -12.33
CA ASP A 248 20.96 -0.16 -13.42
C ASP A 248 19.87 0.72 -14.08
N LEU A 249 19.24 1.58 -13.29
CA LEU A 249 18.09 2.41 -13.72
C LEU A 249 18.35 3.90 -13.42
N PRO A 250 18.74 4.69 -14.42
CA PRO A 250 19.00 6.12 -14.22
C PRO A 250 17.75 6.90 -13.78
N ALA A 251 17.96 8.04 -13.14
CA ALA A 251 16.87 8.96 -12.82
C ALA A 251 16.09 9.39 -14.07
N GLY A 252 14.76 9.35 -13.99
CA GLY A 252 13.85 9.65 -15.09
C GLY A 252 13.61 8.49 -16.07
N ALA A 253 14.31 7.35 -15.91
CA ALA A 253 14.05 6.17 -16.73
C ALA A 253 12.69 5.51 -16.35
N PRO A 254 11.97 4.92 -17.31
CA PRO A 254 10.83 4.06 -17.01
C PRO A 254 11.20 2.94 -16.05
N MET A 255 10.25 2.49 -15.22
CA MET A 255 10.48 1.44 -14.22
C MET A 255 10.60 0.03 -14.84
N ASP A 256 11.36 -0.09 -15.93
CA ASP A 256 11.60 -1.36 -16.64
C ASP A 256 12.81 -2.08 -16.07
N HIS A 257 12.57 -2.83 -14.99
CA HIS A 257 13.61 -3.56 -14.28
C HIS A 257 13.04 -4.86 -13.70
N PRO A 258 13.82 -5.96 -13.57
CA PRO A 258 13.36 -7.25 -13.02
C PRO A 258 12.74 -7.17 -11.62
N LEU A 259 13.15 -6.20 -10.80
CA LEU A 259 12.54 -5.94 -9.49
C LEU A 259 11.07 -5.49 -9.58
N PHE A 260 10.65 -4.96 -10.74
CA PHE A 260 9.31 -4.40 -10.98
C PHE A 260 8.62 -5.12 -12.15
N PRO A 261 8.28 -6.40 -11.99
CA PRO A 261 7.74 -7.21 -13.09
C PRO A 261 6.39 -6.68 -13.56
N VAL A 262 6.13 -6.81 -14.85
CA VAL A 262 4.81 -6.58 -15.43
C VAL A 262 3.86 -7.67 -14.92
N VAL A 263 2.74 -7.25 -14.32
CA VAL A 263 1.67 -8.15 -13.86
C VAL A 263 0.42 -8.01 -14.74
N TRP A 264 0.35 -6.95 -15.55
CA TRP A 264 -0.68 -6.74 -16.56
C TRP A 264 -0.13 -5.91 -17.75
N PRO A 265 -0.44 -6.27 -19.03
CA PRO A 265 -1.10 -7.52 -19.41
C PRO A 265 -0.26 -8.74 -19.05
N ARG A 266 -0.93 -9.87 -18.81
CA ARG A 266 -0.20 -11.12 -18.55
C ARG A 266 0.48 -11.55 -19.84
N THR A 267 1.75 -11.87 -19.75
CA THR A 267 2.44 -12.54 -20.85
C THR A 267 1.87 -13.96 -21.00
N PRO A 268 1.58 -14.41 -22.23
CA PRO A 268 1.05 -15.76 -22.49
C PRO A 268 1.94 -16.86 -21.94
#